data_1b740a2ddb13df6560e91585d815d6fb
#
_entry.id   1b740a2ddb13df6560e91585d815d6fb
#
_cell.length_a   1.000
_cell.length_b   1.000
_cell.length_c   1.000
_cell.angle_alpha   90.00
_cell.angle_beta   90.00
_cell.angle_gamma   90.00
#
_symmetry.space_group_name_H-M   'P 1'
#
loop_
_entity.id
_entity.type
_entity.pdbx_description
1 polymer ?
#
loop_
_entity_poly.entity_id
_entity_poly.type
_entity_poly.pdbx_seq_one_letter_code
_entity_poly.pdbx_strand_id
1 'polypeptide(L)'
;MKTKTKKLNPLFRRAASALLCFLLLFSLFGCSEKKNTTEKGGIKVVATLFPQYSLAKEIAKDRADVVLLLPPGVDSHSFDPSMSELLKIKNADLFLYTGDAMESWAAAFIKAADENMTAVDLSEGIELLSAHDGDDEEHEEHEEHEHHGHEHNVDPHIFTSPANALHMAHAICDALCEKDPAGAAYYTENAKGLYDALSALDADARALAEQAKGKTLYFGGEFSLLYFVREYGFSYMSLYDTCSEGAEPSVRRMKEIIDAMKKDGAKVIFYPELCDMRAAKSIAECTGATPLLFHSCHNLSAKDFRDGKTYVGLMQSNLQNLREALS
;
A
#
# COMPACT_ATOMS: atom_id res chain seq x y z
N MET A 1 8.26 82.81 -36.49
CA MET A 1 7.76 81.70 -37.28
C MET A 1 6.49 81.23 -36.64
N LYS A 2 5.30 81.45 -37.28
CA LYS A 2 3.99 81.02 -36.72
C LYS A 2 3.66 79.66 -37.27
N THR A 3 3.65 78.66 -36.42
CA THR A 3 3.25 77.28 -36.78
C THR A 3 1.72 77.21 -36.88
N LYS A 4 1.22 76.97 -38.09
CA LYS A 4 -0.23 76.68 -38.33
C LYS A 4 -0.63 75.32 -37.88
N THR A 5 -1.37 75.17 -36.77
CA THR A 5 -2.00 73.91 -36.38
C THR A 5 -3.16 73.67 -37.34
N LYS A 6 -3.07 72.58 -38.13
CA LYS A 6 -4.19 72.08 -38.96
C LYS A 6 -5.25 71.51 -38.05
N LYS A 7 -6.45 72.17 -37.98
CA LYS A 7 -7.62 71.59 -37.30
C LYS A 7 -8.13 70.39 -38.11
N LEU A 8 -8.15 69.25 -37.51
CA LEU A 8 -8.73 68.01 -38.07
C LEU A 8 -10.27 68.20 -38.26
N ASN A 9 -10.75 67.67 -39.40
CA ASN A 9 -12.12 67.72 -39.82
C ASN A 9 -13.07 67.15 -38.79
N PRO A 10 -14.18 67.82 -38.38
CA PRO A 10 -15.07 67.32 -37.32
C PRO A 10 -15.74 65.97 -37.59
N LEU A 11 -15.89 65.61 -38.89
CA LEU A 11 -16.34 64.28 -39.29
C LEU A 11 -15.31 63.19 -38.91
N PHE A 12 -14.02 63.48 -39.06
CA PHE A 12 -12.97 62.51 -38.71
C PHE A 12 -12.86 62.26 -37.19
N ARG A 13 -13.12 63.30 -36.38
CA ARG A 13 -13.19 63.18 -34.92
C ARG A 13 -14.37 62.35 -34.46
N ARG A 14 -15.53 62.49 -35.15
CA ARG A 14 -16.74 61.67 -34.82
C ARG A 14 -16.55 60.20 -35.22
N ALA A 15 -15.96 59.95 -36.39
CA ALA A 15 -15.64 58.59 -36.83
C ALA A 15 -14.60 57.89 -35.93
N ALA A 16 -13.55 58.62 -35.49
CA ALA A 16 -12.54 58.10 -34.58
C ALA A 16 -13.06 57.83 -33.18
N SER A 17 -14.00 58.68 -32.64
CA SER A 17 -14.66 58.42 -31.38
C SER A 17 -15.62 57.24 -31.44
N ALA A 18 -16.36 57.07 -32.54
CA ALA A 18 -17.25 55.89 -32.72
C ALA A 18 -16.47 54.58 -32.83
N LEU A 19 -15.31 54.61 -33.52
CA LEU A 19 -14.41 53.44 -33.64
C LEU A 19 -13.79 53.06 -32.29
N LEU A 20 -13.41 54.08 -31.48
CA LEU A 20 -12.84 53.85 -30.14
C LEU A 20 -13.92 53.29 -29.15
N CYS A 21 -15.16 53.76 -29.22
CA CYS A 21 -16.25 53.20 -28.44
C CYS A 21 -16.62 51.77 -28.86
N PHE A 22 -16.52 51.44 -30.15
CA PHE A 22 -16.77 50.11 -30.67
C PHE A 22 -15.64 49.13 -30.26
N LEU A 23 -14.41 49.56 -30.22
CA LEU A 23 -13.28 48.78 -29.70
C LEU A 23 -13.35 48.55 -28.18
N LEU A 24 -13.85 49.54 -27.44
CA LEU A 24 -14.05 49.38 -25.98
C LEU A 24 -15.24 48.48 -25.64
N LEU A 25 -16.24 48.39 -26.49
CA LEU A 25 -17.35 47.43 -26.32
C LEU A 25 -16.94 45.98 -26.64
N PHE A 26 -15.99 45.77 -27.55
CA PHE A 26 -15.45 44.43 -27.85
C PHE A 26 -14.51 43.92 -26.78
N SER A 27 -13.89 44.80 -26.00
CA SER A 27 -13.05 44.38 -24.87
C SER A 27 -13.82 43.90 -23.63
N LEU A 28 -15.15 44.13 -23.58
CA LEU A 28 -16.05 43.63 -22.53
C LEU A 28 -16.61 42.22 -22.83
N PHE A 29 -16.43 41.72 -24.08
CA PHE A 29 -16.70 40.35 -24.47
C PHE A 29 -15.42 39.48 -24.47
N GLY A 30 -14.38 39.87 -23.74
CA GLY A 30 -13.31 39.00 -23.37
C GLY A 30 -13.96 37.83 -22.59
N CYS A 31 -14.09 36.67 -23.25
CA CYS A 31 -14.34 35.41 -22.57
C CYS A 31 -13.41 35.38 -21.35
N SER A 32 -13.99 35.61 -20.20
CA SER A 32 -13.48 35.00 -18.99
C SER A 32 -13.55 33.50 -19.28
N GLU A 33 -12.48 32.92 -19.85
CA GLU A 33 -12.14 31.56 -19.50
C GLU A 33 -12.16 31.57 -17.96
N LYS A 34 -13.31 31.28 -17.35
CA LYS A 34 -13.30 30.59 -16.09
C LYS A 34 -12.30 29.45 -16.35
N LYS A 35 -11.06 29.59 -15.89
CA LYS A 35 -10.38 28.43 -15.37
C LYS A 35 -11.43 27.80 -14.47
N ASN A 36 -12.15 26.83 -15.00
CA ASN A 36 -12.66 25.76 -14.19
C ASN A 36 -11.40 25.15 -13.57
N THR A 37 -10.88 25.74 -12.50
CA THR A 37 -10.55 24.92 -11.37
C THR A 37 -11.88 24.26 -11.06
N THR A 38 -12.21 23.16 -11.73
CA THR A 38 -12.88 22.05 -11.10
C THR A 38 -12.10 21.89 -9.81
N GLU A 39 -12.60 22.46 -8.72
CA GLU A 39 -12.46 21.74 -7.46
C GLU A 39 -12.84 20.34 -7.88
N LYS A 40 -11.86 19.44 -7.93
CA LYS A 40 -12.12 18.02 -8.10
C LYS A 40 -12.97 17.71 -6.88
N GLY A 41 -14.30 17.80 -7.02
CA GLY A 41 -15.26 17.44 -6.01
C GLY A 41 -15.31 15.91 -5.88
N GLY A 42 -14.12 15.32 -5.85
CA GLY A 42 -13.92 13.91 -5.59
C GLY A 42 -13.83 13.71 -4.09
N ILE A 43 -14.30 12.57 -3.64
CA ILE A 43 -14.16 12.15 -2.25
C ILE A 43 -12.67 12.06 -1.88
N LYS A 44 -12.37 12.35 -0.61
CA LYS A 44 -11.05 12.24 -0.03
C LYS A 44 -10.92 10.89 0.68
N VAL A 45 -9.93 10.12 0.29
CA VAL A 45 -9.62 8.82 0.87
C VAL A 45 -8.26 8.88 1.53
N VAL A 46 -8.18 8.49 2.80
CA VAL A 46 -6.91 8.33 3.51
C VAL A 46 -6.72 6.84 3.75
N ALA A 47 -5.61 6.30 3.28
CA ALA A 47 -5.18 4.92 3.51
C ALA A 47 -3.97 4.92 4.45
N THR A 48 -3.96 4.06 5.45
CA THR A 48 -2.88 3.99 6.44
C THR A 48 -1.60 3.48 5.83
N LEU A 49 -1.64 2.35 5.13
CA LEU A 49 -0.48 1.66 4.57
C LEU A 49 -0.52 1.63 3.04
N PHE A 50 0.61 1.24 2.46
CA PHE A 50 0.78 1.19 1.01
C PHE A 50 -0.19 0.21 0.30
N PRO A 51 -0.51 -1.01 0.79
CA PRO A 51 -1.42 -1.90 0.07
C PRO A 51 -2.80 -1.27 -0.11
N GLN A 52 -3.42 -0.72 0.94
CA GLN A 52 -4.72 -0.04 0.83
C GLN A 52 -4.66 1.15 -0.12
N TYR A 53 -3.57 1.96 -0.02
CA TYR A 53 -3.34 3.08 -0.91
C TYR A 53 -3.27 2.64 -2.37
N SER A 54 -2.48 1.61 -2.67
CA SER A 54 -2.29 1.11 -4.02
C SER A 54 -3.59 0.58 -4.62
N LEU A 55 -4.33 -0.24 -3.87
CA LEU A 55 -5.62 -0.79 -4.30
C LEU A 55 -6.66 0.32 -4.53
N ALA A 56 -6.81 1.24 -3.56
CA ALA A 56 -7.73 2.36 -3.68
C ALA A 56 -7.37 3.28 -4.85
N LYS A 57 -6.08 3.52 -5.09
CA LYS A 57 -5.62 4.37 -6.18
C LYS A 57 -5.92 3.76 -7.55
N GLU A 58 -5.82 2.44 -7.69
CA GLU A 58 -6.17 1.74 -8.92
C GLU A 58 -7.67 1.72 -9.20
N ILE A 59 -8.51 1.66 -8.18
CA ILE A 59 -9.97 1.71 -8.31
C ILE A 59 -10.44 3.14 -8.55
N ALA A 60 -9.98 4.07 -7.73
CA ALA A 60 -10.46 5.46 -7.75
C ALA A 60 -9.86 6.29 -8.90
N LYS A 61 -8.62 6.00 -9.31
CA LYS A 61 -7.84 6.77 -10.32
C LYS A 61 -7.92 8.28 -10.04
N ASP A 62 -8.48 9.05 -10.96
CA ASP A 62 -8.59 10.51 -10.88
C ASP A 62 -9.89 11.01 -10.22
N ARG A 63 -10.82 10.10 -9.88
CA ARG A 63 -12.11 10.46 -9.34
C ARG A 63 -12.10 10.70 -7.83
N ALA A 64 -11.19 10.08 -7.08
CA ALA A 64 -10.98 10.37 -5.67
C ALA A 64 -9.54 10.85 -5.41
N ASP A 65 -9.38 11.67 -4.37
CA ASP A 65 -8.08 12.07 -3.85
C ASP A 65 -7.62 11.05 -2.79
N VAL A 66 -6.78 10.11 -3.20
CA VAL A 66 -6.27 9.04 -2.33
C VAL A 66 -4.91 9.43 -1.78
N VAL A 67 -4.79 9.49 -0.46
CA VAL A 67 -3.59 9.90 0.28
C VAL A 67 -3.06 8.73 1.09
N LEU A 68 -1.75 8.44 0.97
CA LEU A 68 -1.04 7.52 1.86
C LEU A 68 -0.67 8.25 3.15
N LEU A 69 -1.03 7.67 4.30
CA LEU A 69 -0.76 8.26 5.61
C LEU A 69 0.67 7.96 6.07
N LEU A 70 1.06 6.68 6.07
CA LEU A 70 2.41 6.24 6.40
C LEU A 70 3.41 6.71 5.33
N PRO A 71 4.38 7.57 5.65
CA PRO A 71 5.35 8.01 4.65
C PRO A 71 6.17 6.84 4.08
N PRO A 72 6.51 6.87 2.78
CA PRO A 72 7.38 5.85 2.18
C PRO A 72 8.73 5.75 2.90
N GLY A 73 9.14 4.53 3.23
CA GLY A 73 10.39 4.22 3.93
C GLY A 73 10.32 4.30 5.46
N VAL A 74 9.15 4.60 6.02
CA VAL A 74 8.90 4.56 7.47
C VAL A 74 8.39 3.17 7.85
N ASP A 75 8.83 2.67 8.98
CA ASP A 75 8.34 1.41 9.54
C ASP A 75 6.89 1.55 10.02
N SER A 76 6.05 0.56 9.70
CA SER A 76 4.62 0.58 10.01
C SER A 76 4.31 0.27 11.48
N HIS A 77 5.12 -0.59 12.11
CA HIS A 77 4.87 -1.05 13.48
C HIS A 77 5.18 0.03 14.53
N SER A 78 6.16 0.89 14.25
CA SER A 78 6.53 2.02 15.11
C SER A 78 5.83 3.33 14.74
N PHE A 79 4.92 3.31 13.76
CA PHE A 79 4.25 4.52 13.29
C PHE A 79 3.13 4.95 14.23
N ASP A 80 3.28 6.15 14.79
CA ASP A 80 2.24 6.85 15.55
C ASP A 80 1.92 8.17 14.83
N PRO A 81 0.68 8.36 14.34
CA PRO A 81 0.37 9.51 13.52
C PRO A 81 0.44 10.82 14.30
N SER A 82 1.13 11.80 13.74
CA SER A 82 1.18 13.16 14.24
C SER A 82 -0.19 13.84 14.19
N MET A 83 -0.36 14.95 14.96
CA MET A 83 -1.59 15.75 14.91
C MET A 83 -1.96 16.23 13.50
N SER A 84 -0.97 16.48 12.64
CA SER A 84 -1.23 16.87 11.24
C SER A 84 -1.76 15.72 10.39
N GLU A 85 -1.35 14.50 10.67
CA GLU A 85 -1.84 13.29 10.01
C GLU A 85 -3.25 12.92 10.51
N LEU A 86 -3.49 13.02 11.81
CA LEU A 86 -4.84 12.87 12.36
C LEU A 86 -5.84 13.89 11.77
N LEU A 87 -5.40 15.12 11.48
CA LEU A 87 -6.24 16.11 10.80
C LEU A 87 -6.54 15.73 9.34
N LYS A 88 -5.64 15.04 8.65
CA LYS A 88 -5.94 14.51 7.29
C LYS A 88 -7.06 13.48 7.35
N ILE A 89 -6.99 12.54 8.32
CA ILE A 89 -8.01 11.51 8.52
C ILE A 89 -9.35 12.18 8.88
N LYS A 90 -9.34 13.13 9.82
CA LYS A 90 -10.57 13.84 10.23
C LYS A 90 -11.28 14.53 9.05
N ASN A 91 -10.53 15.00 8.07
CA ASN A 91 -11.08 15.70 6.90
C ASN A 91 -11.28 14.76 5.69
N ALA A 92 -11.14 13.45 5.88
CA ALA A 92 -11.39 12.44 4.86
C ALA A 92 -12.89 12.09 4.80
N ASP A 93 -13.32 11.63 3.64
CA ASP A 93 -14.64 11.01 3.46
C ASP A 93 -14.57 9.51 3.76
N LEU A 94 -13.45 8.86 3.41
CA LEU A 94 -13.13 7.47 3.72
C LEU A 94 -11.77 7.36 4.40
N PHE A 95 -11.71 6.52 5.43
CA PHE A 95 -10.48 6.13 6.11
C PHE A 95 -10.32 4.61 6.00
N LEU A 96 -9.29 4.16 5.28
CA LEU A 96 -8.98 2.75 5.03
C LEU A 96 -7.84 2.33 5.94
N TYR A 97 -8.06 1.31 6.78
CA TYR A 97 -7.04 0.77 7.68
C TYR A 97 -7.07 -0.76 7.67
N THR A 98 -5.99 -1.39 8.13
CA THR A 98 -5.84 -2.85 8.07
C THR A 98 -6.65 -3.55 9.15
N GLY A 99 -6.86 -2.88 10.28
CA GLY A 99 -7.51 -3.42 11.48
C GLY A 99 -6.74 -3.12 12.75
N ASP A 100 -7.34 -3.38 13.91
CA ASP A 100 -6.79 -3.00 15.22
C ASP A 100 -5.44 -3.67 15.54
N ALA A 101 -5.15 -4.82 14.93
CA ALA A 101 -3.87 -5.51 15.11
C ALA A 101 -2.68 -4.75 14.50
N MET A 102 -2.89 -3.99 13.43
CA MET A 102 -1.86 -3.16 12.79
C MET A 102 -1.91 -1.72 13.29
N GLU A 103 -3.10 -1.13 13.36
CA GLU A 103 -3.31 0.27 13.73
C GLU A 103 -4.10 0.38 15.05
N SER A 104 -3.51 -0.07 16.16
CA SER A 104 -4.15 -0.05 17.49
C SER A 104 -4.60 1.36 17.93
N TRP A 105 -3.96 2.41 17.42
CA TRP A 105 -4.35 3.81 17.62
C TRP A 105 -5.64 4.21 16.91
N ALA A 106 -6.04 3.46 15.84
CA ALA A 106 -7.15 3.85 14.97
C ALA A 106 -8.51 3.81 15.69
N ALA A 107 -8.76 2.79 16.52
CA ALA A 107 -10.04 2.62 17.22
C ALA A 107 -10.41 3.85 18.09
N ALA A 108 -9.45 4.38 18.85
CA ALA A 108 -9.66 5.58 19.68
C ALA A 108 -9.94 6.82 18.82
N PHE A 109 -9.27 6.93 17.69
CA PHE A 109 -9.43 8.04 16.77
C PHE A 109 -10.80 7.96 16.03
N ILE A 110 -11.17 6.81 15.51
CA ILE A 110 -12.45 6.57 14.83
C ILE A 110 -13.62 6.94 15.74
N LYS A 111 -13.55 6.55 17.02
CA LYS A 111 -14.56 6.89 18.02
C LYS A 111 -14.72 8.40 18.26
N ALA A 112 -13.62 9.15 18.07
CA ALA A 112 -13.58 10.61 18.27
C ALA A 112 -13.77 11.40 16.96
N ALA A 113 -13.87 10.71 15.82
CA ALA A 113 -13.98 11.33 14.50
C ALA A 113 -15.39 11.90 14.24
N ASP A 114 -15.51 12.70 13.17
CA ASP A 114 -16.76 13.27 12.70
C ASP A 114 -17.66 12.18 12.13
N GLU A 115 -18.98 12.28 12.31
CA GLU A 115 -19.98 11.35 11.76
C GLU A 115 -19.96 11.28 10.21
N ASN A 116 -19.32 12.23 9.55
CA ASN A 116 -19.22 12.26 8.09
C ASN A 116 -18.09 11.36 7.53
N MET A 117 -17.10 10.99 8.34
CA MET A 117 -16.04 10.07 7.93
C MET A 117 -16.52 8.63 8.08
N THR A 118 -16.30 7.83 7.04
CA THR A 118 -16.54 6.38 7.09
C THR A 118 -15.18 5.67 7.25
N ALA A 119 -14.99 4.95 8.35
CA ALA A 119 -13.85 4.08 8.55
C ALA A 119 -14.16 2.68 7.99
N VAL A 120 -13.21 2.12 7.28
CA VAL A 120 -13.32 0.79 6.65
C VAL A 120 -12.20 -0.09 7.20
N ASP A 121 -12.56 -1.04 8.04
CA ASP A 121 -11.68 -2.09 8.51
C ASP A 121 -11.52 -3.14 7.41
N LEU A 122 -10.33 -3.23 6.84
CA LEU A 122 -10.05 -4.13 5.72
C LEU A 122 -9.71 -5.55 6.17
N SER A 123 -9.64 -5.80 7.49
CA SER A 123 -9.55 -7.15 8.06
C SER A 123 -10.90 -7.82 8.22
N GLU A 124 -12.00 -7.07 8.12
CA GLU A 124 -13.34 -7.61 8.31
C GLU A 124 -13.64 -8.71 7.27
N GLY A 125 -14.03 -9.88 7.76
CA GLY A 125 -14.30 -11.06 6.93
C GLY A 125 -13.05 -11.87 6.54
N ILE A 126 -11.85 -11.49 6.97
CA ILE A 126 -10.61 -12.25 6.81
C ILE A 126 -10.36 -13.06 8.09
N GLU A 127 -10.01 -14.35 7.94
CA GLU A 127 -9.57 -15.17 9.06
C GLU A 127 -8.20 -14.67 9.55
N LEU A 128 -8.15 -14.22 10.82
CA LEU A 128 -6.94 -13.68 11.40
C LEU A 128 -6.09 -14.82 11.98
N LEU A 129 -4.81 -14.85 11.57
CA LEU A 129 -3.84 -15.85 12.03
C LEU A 129 -3.13 -15.39 13.30
N SER A 130 -2.85 -16.33 14.21
CA SER A 130 -1.98 -16.07 15.35
C SER A 130 -0.52 -15.96 14.89
N ALA A 131 0.22 -15.01 15.44
CA ALA A 131 1.65 -14.86 15.17
C ALA A 131 2.46 -16.11 15.61
N HIS A 132 1.92 -16.95 16.51
CA HIS A 132 2.55 -18.20 16.96
C HIS A 132 2.15 -19.43 16.13
N ASP A 133 1.20 -19.33 15.20
CA ASP A 133 0.80 -20.45 14.33
C ASP A 133 1.93 -20.91 13.36
N GLY A 134 3.10 -20.29 13.43
CA GLY A 134 4.30 -20.64 12.64
C GLY A 134 5.14 -21.77 13.20
N ASP A 135 5.04 -22.05 14.50
CA ASP A 135 5.89 -23.03 15.20
C ASP A 135 5.11 -24.33 15.54
N ASP A 136 4.83 -25.16 14.53
CA ASP A 136 4.44 -26.55 14.73
C ASP A 136 5.70 -27.42 15.02
N GLU A 137 6.39 -27.20 16.13
CA GLU A 137 7.30 -28.20 16.72
C GLU A 137 7.17 -28.19 18.24
N GLU A 138 6.76 -29.37 18.75
CA GLU A 138 6.61 -29.80 20.11
C GLU A 138 7.62 -29.17 21.09
N HIS A 139 7.15 -28.28 21.95
CA HIS A 139 7.77 -28.08 23.26
C HIS A 139 6.75 -28.41 24.36
N GLU A 140 6.94 -29.61 24.94
CA GLU A 140 6.31 -30.01 26.16
C GLU A 140 6.56 -29.03 27.31
N GLU A 141 5.46 -28.71 27.97
CA GLU A 141 5.31 -28.33 29.38
C GLU A 141 6.40 -27.45 30.03
N HIS A 142 6.09 -26.17 30.27
CA HIS A 142 6.46 -25.54 31.55
C HIS A 142 5.47 -24.43 31.94
N GLU A 143 4.74 -24.76 33.02
CA GLU A 143 4.25 -23.89 34.11
C GLU A 143 3.38 -22.64 33.77
N GLU A 144 2.18 -22.75 34.35
CA GLU A 144 1.18 -21.69 34.51
C GLU A 144 1.79 -20.39 35.06
N HIS A 145 1.80 -19.34 34.25
CA HIS A 145 1.76 -17.97 34.73
C HIS A 145 0.55 -17.28 34.14
N GLU A 146 -0.40 -16.98 35.00
CA GLU A 146 -1.54 -16.11 34.68
C GLU A 146 -1.01 -14.75 34.22
N HIS A 147 -1.10 -14.45 32.92
CA HIS A 147 -0.92 -13.12 32.37
C HIS A 147 -2.24 -12.65 31.75
N HIS A 148 -2.84 -11.68 32.40
CA HIS A 148 -3.87 -10.84 31.83
C HIS A 148 -3.32 -10.05 30.63
N GLY A 149 -3.89 -10.24 29.42
CA GLY A 149 -3.58 -9.46 28.22
C GLY A 149 -3.62 -10.27 26.94
N HIS A 150 -4.79 -10.72 26.48
CA HIS A 150 -4.95 -11.54 25.27
C HIS A 150 -5.21 -10.73 23.99
N GLU A 151 -4.56 -9.58 23.77
CA GLU A 151 -4.86 -8.75 22.58
C GLU A 151 -3.72 -8.59 21.56
N HIS A 152 -2.52 -9.18 21.75
CA HIS A 152 -1.36 -8.87 20.89
C HIS A 152 -0.75 -10.06 20.16
N ASN A 153 -1.52 -11.08 19.84
CA ASN A 153 -0.96 -12.30 19.23
C ASN A 153 -1.43 -12.54 17.79
N VAL A 154 -2.05 -11.56 17.15
CA VAL A 154 -2.51 -11.66 15.77
C VAL A 154 -1.46 -11.09 14.82
N ASP A 155 -1.12 -11.84 13.76
CA ASP A 155 -0.29 -11.32 12.67
C ASP A 155 -1.11 -10.29 11.87
N PRO A 156 -0.66 -9.04 11.74
CA PRO A 156 -1.43 -8.00 11.08
C PRO A 156 -1.24 -7.95 9.55
N HIS A 157 -0.36 -8.79 8.98
CA HIS A 157 0.06 -8.67 7.57
C HIS A 157 -0.88 -9.40 6.60
N ILE A 158 -2.20 -9.21 6.77
CA ILE A 158 -3.27 -9.87 5.97
C ILE A 158 -3.06 -9.67 4.45
N PHE A 159 -2.57 -8.51 4.07
CA PHE A 159 -2.37 -8.10 2.67
C PHE A 159 -1.24 -8.84 1.95
N THR A 160 -0.47 -9.67 2.65
CA THR A 160 0.59 -10.48 2.01
C THR A 160 0.02 -11.63 1.20
N SER A 161 -1.22 -12.07 1.47
CA SER A 161 -1.96 -13.00 0.61
C SER A 161 -2.67 -12.25 -0.52
N PRO A 162 -2.41 -12.57 -1.82
CA PRO A 162 -3.20 -12.08 -2.95
C PRO A 162 -4.70 -12.33 -2.84
N ALA A 163 -5.12 -13.44 -2.22
CA ALA A 163 -6.53 -13.73 -1.98
C ALA A 163 -7.16 -12.74 -1.01
N ASN A 164 -6.46 -12.41 0.09
CA ASN A 164 -6.88 -11.37 1.03
C ASN A 164 -6.87 -9.99 0.39
N ALA A 165 -5.85 -9.68 -0.42
CA ALA A 165 -5.79 -8.41 -1.14
C ALA A 165 -6.96 -8.23 -2.13
N LEU A 166 -7.45 -9.33 -2.73
CA LEU A 166 -8.66 -9.32 -3.55
C LEU A 166 -9.90 -9.00 -2.69
N HIS A 167 -10.02 -9.61 -1.51
CA HIS A 167 -11.08 -9.30 -0.55
C HIS A 167 -11.05 -7.81 -0.14
N MET A 168 -9.87 -7.30 0.23
CA MET A 168 -9.67 -5.88 0.56
C MET A 168 -10.06 -4.96 -0.62
N ALA A 169 -9.71 -5.33 -1.86
CA ALA A 169 -10.06 -4.54 -3.04
C ALA A 169 -11.59 -4.48 -3.27
N HIS A 170 -12.32 -5.55 -2.98
CA HIS A 170 -13.78 -5.54 -3.00
C HIS A 170 -14.34 -4.58 -1.96
N ALA A 171 -13.91 -4.68 -0.69
CA ALA A 171 -14.35 -3.79 0.38
C ALA A 171 -14.07 -2.30 0.06
N ILE A 172 -12.90 -2.00 -0.51
CA ILE A 172 -12.54 -0.64 -0.96
C ILE A 172 -13.47 -0.16 -2.07
N CYS A 173 -13.76 -1.00 -3.07
CA CYS A 173 -14.65 -0.65 -4.18
C CYS A 173 -16.07 -0.35 -3.68
N ASP A 174 -16.60 -1.18 -2.80
CA ASP A 174 -17.92 -1.02 -2.21
C ASP A 174 -18.02 0.28 -1.40
N ALA A 175 -17.03 0.56 -0.55
CA ALA A 175 -16.98 1.80 0.22
C ALA A 175 -16.91 3.06 -0.67
N LEU A 176 -16.13 3.00 -1.77
CA LEU A 176 -16.08 4.08 -2.76
C LEU A 176 -17.44 4.29 -3.45
N CYS A 177 -18.11 3.19 -3.81
CA CYS A 177 -19.44 3.24 -4.45
C CYS A 177 -20.52 3.79 -3.51
N GLU A 178 -20.48 3.42 -2.24
CA GLU A 178 -21.41 3.94 -1.23
C GLU A 178 -21.20 5.43 -0.95
N LYS A 179 -19.93 5.85 -0.87
CA LYS A 179 -19.60 7.25 -0.56
C LYS A 179 -19.83 8.20 -1.74
N ASP A 180 -19.62 7.70 -2.96
CA ASP A 180 -19.88 8.44 -4.20
C ASP A 180 -20.74 7.61 -5.18
N PRO A 181 -22.06 7.53 -4.96
CA PRO A 181 -22.96 6.76 -5.81
C PRO A 181 -22.93 7.18 -7.29
N ALA A 182 -22.65 8.46 -7.57
CA ALA A 182 -22.50 8.96 -8.92
C ALA A 182 -21.26 8.41 -9.66
N GLY A 183 -20.27 7.95 -8.90
CA GLY A 183 -19.05 7.33 -9.38
C GLY A 183 -19.08 5.80 -9.43
N ALA A 184 -20.11 5.15 -8.89
CA ALA A 184 -20.15 3.71 -8.70
C ALA A 184 -19.80 2.90 -9.96
N ALA A 185 -20.39 3.26 -11.12
CA ALA A 185 -20.09 2.59 -12.38
C ALA A 185 -18.60 2.74 -12.80
N TYR A 186 -18.00 3.90 -12.52
CA TYR A 186 -16.61 4.18 -12.82
C TYR A 186 -15.67 3.34 -11.94
N TYR A 187 -15.93 3.28 -10.63
CA TYR A 187 -15.15 2.47 -9.69
C TYR A 187 -15.25 0.99 -10.02
N THR A 188 -16.47 0.47 -10.23
CA THR A 188 -16.70 -0.93 -10.58
C THR A 188 -16.00 -1.31 -11.87
N GLU A 189 -15.97 -0.46 -12.90
CA GLU A 189 -15.28 -0.74 -14.17
C GLU A 189 -13.76 -0.79 -13.98
N ASN A 190 -13.18 0.17 -13.22
CA ASN A 190 -11.75 0.17 -12.94
C ASN A 190 -11.33 -1.04 -12.08
N ALA A 191 -12.18 -1.44 -11.13
CA ALA A 191 -11.89 -2.56 -10.23
C ALA A 191 -11.79 -3.91 -10.96
N LYS A 192 -12.48 -4.11 -12.09
CA LYS A 192 -12.42 -5.38 -12.85
C LYS A 192 -10.99 -5.79 -13.20
N GLY A 193 -10.22 -4.85 -13.77
CA GLY A 193 -8.83 -5.13 -14.15
C GLY A 193 -7.95 -5.45 -12.95
N LEU A 194 -8.19 -4.80 -11.80
CA LEU A 194 -7.49 -5.08 -10.56
C LEU A 194 -7.88 -6.47 -10.01
N TYR A 195 -9.16 -6.82 -10.01
CA TYR A 195 -9.64 -8.14 -9.57
C TYR A 195 -9.07 -9.27 -10.44
N ASP A 196 -9.03 -9.09 -11.76
CA ASP A 196 -8.41 -10.05 -12.67
C ASP A 196 -6.91 -10.22 -12.37
N ALA A 197 -6.20 -9.13 -12.11
CA ALA A 197 -4.78 -9.15 -11.79
C ALA A 197 -4.50 -9.84 -10.43
N LEU A 198 -5.30 -9.55 -9.40
CA LEU A 198 -5.17 -10.19 -8.08
C LEU A 198 -5.53 -11.67 -8.13
N SER A 199 -6.58 -12.04 -8.87
CA SER A 199 -6.96 -13.43 -9.12
C SER A 199 -5.87 -14.20 -9.86
N ALA A 200 -5.19 -13.55 -10.82
CA ALA A 200 -4.05 -14.15 -11.52
C ALA A 200 -2.85 -14.37 -10.59
N LEU A 201 -2.57 -13.43 -9.68
CA LEU A 201 -1.53 -13.59 -8.66
C LEU A 201 -1.84 -14.76 -7.71
N ASP A 202 -3.09 -14.89 -7.26
CA ASP A 202 -3.53 -16.02 -6.44
C ASP A 202 -3.34 -17.36 -7.16
N ALA A 203 -3.80 -17.46 -8.40
CA ALA A 203 -3.66 -18.67 -9.22
C ALA A 203 -2.17 -19.04 -9.47
N ASP A 204 -1.33 -18.04 -9.74
CA ASP A 204 0.11 -18.20 -9.93
C ASP A 204 0.79 -18.68 -8.64
N ALA A 205 0.44 -18.12 -7.49
CA ALA A 205 0.97 -18.54 -6.18
C ALA A 205 0.59 -19.99 -5.87
N ARG A 206 -0.67 -20.39 -6.11
CA ARG A 206 -1.12 -21.79 -5.98
C ARG A 206 -0.34 -22.74 -6.89
N ALA A 207 -0.14 -22.36 -8.14
CA ALA A 207 0.63 -23.16 -9.08
C ALA A 207 2.11 -23.32 -8.67
N LEU A 208 2.72 -22.28 -8.09
CA LEU A 208 4.08 -22.33 -7.56
C LEU A 208 4.16 -23.18 -6.29
N ALA A 209 3.15 -23.14 -5.42
CA ALA A 209 3.08 -23.97 -4.23
C ALA A 209 3.05 -25.48 -4.58
N GLU A 210 2.32 -25.86 -5.63
CA GLU A 210 2.35 -27.26 -6.12
C GLU A 210 3.75 -27.67 -6.60
N GLN A 211 4.53 -26.77 -7.19
CA GLN A 211 5.92 -27.03 -7.62
C GLN A 211 6.89 -27.03 -6.42
N ALA A 212 6.54 -26.35 -5.34
CA ALA A 212 7.33 -26.23 -4.12
C ALA A 212 7.16 -27.42 -3.16
N LYS A 213 6.25 -28.34 -3.42
CA LYS A 213 6.00 -29.49 -2.52
C LYS A 213 7.29 -30.23 -2.18
N GLY A 214 7.56 -30.32 -0.88
CA GLY A 214 8.79 -30.93 -0.35
C GLY A 214 10.04 -30.02 -0.39
N LYS A 215 9.89 -28.75 -0.77
CA LYS A 215 10.94 -27.74 -0.68
C LYS A 215 10.61 -26.74 0.44
N THR A 216 11.67 -26.22 1.09
CA THR A 216 11.57 -25.20 2.13
C THR A 216 12.02 -23.85 1.57
N LEU A 217 11.27 -22.80 1.84
CA LEU A 217 11.64 -21.42 1.56
C LEU A 217 12.43 -20.85 2.75
N TYR A 218 13.51 -20.13 2.49
CA TYR A 218 14.39 -19.61 3.53
C TYR A 218 14.37 -18.09 3.55
N PHE A 219 14.14 -17.48 4.74
CA PHE A 219 14.06 -16.05 4.93
C PHE A 219 15.13 -15.57 5.91
N GLY A 220 15.99 -14.67 5.46
CA GLY A 220 17.14 -14.13 6.19
C GLY A 220 16.92 -12.72 6.73
N GLY A 221 15.70 -12.38 7.10
CA GLY A 221 15.30 -11.09 7.65
C GLY A 221 14.03 -11.23 8.49
N GLU A 222 13.41 -10.12 8.82
CA GLU A 222 12.08 -10.10 9.45
C GLU A 222 11.05 -10.83 8.59
N PHE A 223 10.14 -11.54 9.25
CA PHE A 223 9.19 -12.39 8.55
C PHE A 223 7.77 -11.84 8.73
N SER A 224 7.22 -11.30 7.66
CA SER A 224 5.88 -10.70 7.60
C SER A 224 4.98 -11.38 6.57
N LEU A 225 5.25 -12.66 6.26
CA LEU A 225 4.61 -13.35 5.13
C LEU A 225 3.74 -14.54 5.58
N LEU A 226 3.30 -14.54 6.85
CA LEU A 226 2.57 -15.67 7.43
C LEU A 226 1.31 -16.00 6.61
N TYR A 227 0.50 -14.99 6.24
CA TYR A 227 -0.69 -15.22 5.42
C TYR A 227 -0.36 -15.78 4.03
N PHE A 228 0.76 -15.35 3.43
CA PHE A 228 1.19 -15.90 2.14
C PHE A 228 1.57 -17.38 2.27
N VAL A 229 2.42 -17.73 3.22
CA VAL A 229 2.89 -19.13 3.35
C VAL A 229 1.78 -20.06 3.80
N ARG A 230 0.86 -19.61 4.65
CA ARG A 230 -0.29 -20.40 5.13
C ARG A 230 -1.34 -20.59 4.04
N GLU A 231 -1.74 -19.54 3.34
CA GLU A 231 -2.74 -19.59 2.26
C GLU A 231 -2.35 -20.58 1.16
N TYR A 232 -1.06 -20.62 0.80
CA TYR A 232 -0.58 -21.47 -0.29
C TYR A 232 0.11 -22.76 0.18
N GLY A 233 0.29 -22.97 1.48
CA GLY A 233 0.89 -24.18 2.01
C GLY A 233 2.38 -24.31 1.75
N PHE A 234 3.13 -23.20 1.74
CA PHE A 234 4.58 -23.24 1.63
C PHE A 234 5.23 -23.65 2.95
N SER A 235 6.16 -24.61 2.90
CA SER A 235 7.10 -24.83 4.00
C SER A 235 8.15 -23.74 4.04
N TYR A 236 8.49 -23.23 5.21
CA TYR A 236 9.46 -22.16 5.34
C TYR A 236 10.33 -22.28 6.60
N MET A 237 11.48 -21.61 6.60
CA MET A 237 12.27 -21.29 7.78
C MET A 237 12.65 -19.82 7.74
N SER A 238 12.40 -19.10 8.81
CA SER A 238 12.75 -17.69 8.96
C SER A 238 13.79 -17.49 10.05
N LEU A 239 14.60 -16.44 9.89
CA LEU A 239 15.60 -16.06 10.87
C LEU A 239 15.01 -15.44 12.12
N TYR A 240 13.89 -14.75 11.96
CA TYR A 240 13.14 -14.10 13.01
C TYR A 240 11.70 -14.62 13.00
N ASP A 241 11.11 -14.66 14.17
CA ASP A 241 9.68 -14.88 14.31
C ASP A 241 8.92 -13.64 13.79
N THR A 242 7.64 -13.80 13.57
CA THR A 242 6.78 -12.74 13.04
C THR A 242 6.88 -11.48 13.91
N CYS A 243 7.10 -10.32 13.30
CA CYS A 243 7.07 -8.99 13.93
C CYS A 243 8.08 -8.79 15.08
N SER A 244 9.22 -9.44 15.07
CA SER A 244 10.29 -9.22 16.07
C SER A 244 11.14 -7.99 15.72
N GLU A 245 10.59 -6.77 15.93
CA GLU A 245 11.29 -5.52 15.67
C GLU A 245 12.58 -5.41 16.48
N GLY A 246 13.67 -5.05 15.78
CA GLY A 246 14.94 -4.72 16.41
C GLY A 246 15.67 -5.85 17.12
N ALA A 247 15.20 -7.09 17.02
CA ALA A 247 15.91 -8.25 17.56
C ALA A 247 17.18 -8.54 16.75
N GLU A 248 18.31 -8.72 17.43
CA GLU A 248 19.47 -9.28 16.76
C GLU A 248 19.28 -10.78 16.51
N PRO A 249 19.64 -11.29 15.32
CA PRO A 249 19.45 -12.69 15.00
C PRO A 249 20.23 -13.59 15.94
N SER A 250 19.57 -14.61 16.46
CA SER A 250 20.23 -15.64 17.24
C SER A 250 21.29 -16.35 16.37
N VAL A 251 22.55 -16.40 16.84
CA VAL A 251 23.63 -17.14 16.16
C VAL A 251 23.25 -18.61 15.97
N ARG A 252 22.51 -19.16 16.91
CA ARG A 252 21.99 -20.53 16.84
C ARG A 252 21.03 -20.67 15.67
N ARG A 253 20.03 -19.79 15.55
CA ARG A 253 19.02 -19.83 14.47
C ARG A 253 19.65 -19.62 13.10
N MET A 254 20.61 -18.69 12.99
CA MET A 254 21.39 -18.50 11.77
C MET A 254 22.11 -19.78 11.34
N LYS A 255 22.74 -20.50 12.30
CA LYS A 255 23.41 -21.77 12.02
C LYS A 255 22.41 -22.85 11.57
N GLU A 256 21.25 -22.96 12.21
CA GLU A 256 20.19 -23.90 11.84
C GLU A 256 19.75 -23.68 10.38
N ILE A 257 19.49 -22.43 9.99
CA ILE A 257 19.15 -22.08 8.61
C ILE A 257 20.27 -22.46 7.63
N ILE A 258 21.52 -22.12 7.93
CA ILE A 258 22.66 -22.46 7.09
C ILE A 258 22.79 -23.98 6.90
N ASP A 259 22.64 -24.76 7.98
CA ASP A 259 22.75 -26.22 7.92
C ASP A 259 21.58 -26.82 7.13
N ALA A 260 20.36 -26.33 7.32
CA ALA A 260 19.17 -26.74 6.58
C ALA A 260 19.29 -26.41 5.08
N MET A 261 19.68 -25.19 4.73
CA MET A 261 19.89 -24.78 3.34
C MET A 261 20.93 -25.65 2.63
N LYS A 262 22.05 -25.97 3.32
CA LYS A 262 23.08 -26.88 2.76
C LYS A 262 22.57 -28.28 2.55
N LYS A 263 21.79 -28.80 3.50
CA LYS A 263 21.18 -30.14 3.42
C LYS A 263 20.20 -30.22 2.25
N ASP A 264 19.36 -29.20 2.08
CA ASP A 264 18.33 -29.14 1.04
C ASP A 264 18.87 -28.70 -0.33
N GLY A 265 20.12 -28.21 -0.38
CA GLY A 265 20.71 -27.65 -1.59
C GLY A 265 20.02 -26.36 -2.06
N ALA A 266 19.45 -25.62 -1.13
CA ALA A 266 18.72 -24.38 -1.42
C ALA A 266 19.65 -23.31 -2.01
N LYS A 267 19.23 -22.72 -3.13
CA LYS A 267 20.05 -21.75 -3.90
C LYS A 267 19.67 -20.31 -3.65
N VAL A 268 18.57 -20.05 -2.93
CA VAL A 268 18.04 -18.72 -2.67
C VAL A 268 17.77 -18.56 -1.18
N ILE A 269 18.08 -17.37 -0.68
CA ILE A 269 17.61 -16.88 0.61
C ILE A 269 16.86 -15.57 0.38
N PHE A 270 15.64 -15.47 0.88
CA PHE A 270 14.83 -14.26 0.75
C PHE A 270 15.16 -13.25 1.83
N TYR A 271 14.99 -11.97 1.52
CA TYR A 271 15.06 -10.86 2.46
C TYR A 271 13.92 -9.87 2.20
N PRO A 272 13.39 -9.19 3.25
CA PRO A 272 12.34 -8.21 3.09
C PRO A 272 12.87 -6.86 2.56
N GLU A 273 11.97 -6.01 2.12
CA GLU A 273 12.27 -4.61 1.79
C GLU A 273 12.73 -3.83 3.04
N LEU A 274 13.29 -2.65 2.80
CA LEU A 274 13.70 -1.66 3.82
C LEU A 274 14.73 -2.16 4.84
N CYS A 275 15.29 -3.36 4.65
CA CYS A 275 16.32 -3.93 5.53
C CYS A 275 17.74 -3.70 5.00
N ASP A 276 18.76 -3.88 5.85
CA ASP A 276 20.17 -3.73 5.48
C ASP A 276 20.79 -5.00 4.84
N MET A 277 20.03 -6.08 4.73
CA MET A 277 20.42 -7.37 4.13
C MET A 277 21.62 -8.07 4.79
N ARG A 278 22.14 -7.59 5.93
CA ARG A 278 23.38 -8.14 6.54
C ARG A 278 23.25 -9.62 6.84
N ALA A 279 22.16 -10.02 7.46
CA ALA A 279 21.93 -11.40 7.83
C ALA A 279 21.77 -12.31 6.60
N ALA A 280 20.94 -11.92 5.63
CA ALA A 280 20.76 -12.66 4.39
C ALA A 280 22.08 -12.82 3.61
N LYS A 281 22.92 -11.77 3.54
CA LYS A 281 24.25 -11.82 2.91
C LYS A 281 25.18 -12.78 3.64
N SER A 282 25.22 -12.74 4.98
CA SER A 282 26.07 -13.64 5.77
C SER A 282 25.68 -15.12 5.57
N ILE A 283 24.37 -15.41 5.50
CA ILE A 283 23.89 -16.76 5.21
C ILE A 283 24.26 -17.17 3.77
N ALA A 284 24.07 -16.26 2.81
CA ALA A 284 24.42 -16.48 1.41
C ALA A 284 25.92 -16.79 1.23
N GLU A 285 26.81 -16.06 1.90
CA GLU A 285 28.26 -16.32 1.88
C GLU A 285 28.60 -17.71 2.42
N CYS A 286 27.88 -18.20 3.42
CA CYS A 286 28.11 -19.53 4.01
C CYS A 286 27.53 -20.69 3.17
N THR A 287 26.50 -20.43 2.36
CA THR A 287 25.73 -21.45 1.63
C THR A 287 25.99 -21.43 0.12
N GLY A 288 26.47 -20.32 -0.42
CA GLY A 288 26.56 -20.08 -1.86
C GLY A 288 25.22 -19.69 -2.49
N ALA A 289 24.20 -19.40 -1.68
CA ALA A 289 22.87 -18.99 -2.14
C ALA A 289 22.87 -17.54 -2.66
N THR A 290 21.89 -17.22 -3.48
CA THR A 290 21.61 -15.86 -3.96
C THR A 290 20.57 -15.19 -3.07
N PRO A 291 20.85 -14.02 -2.48
CA PRO A 291 19.82 -13.25 -1.79
C PRO A 291 18.84 -12.65 -2.80
N LEU A 292 17.54 -12.91 -2.64
CA LEU A 292 16.46 -12.31 -3.45
C LEU A 292 15.47 -11.58 -2.56
N LEU A 293 14.95 -10.45 -3.06
CA LEU A 293 13.90 -9.70 -2.38
C LEU A 293 12.59 -10.48 -2.40
N PHE A 294 11.93 -10.59 -1.24
CA PHE A 294 10.51 -10.95 -1.16
C PHE A 294 9.80 -9.84 -0.38
N HIS A 295 9.08 -9.01 -1.10
CA HIS A 295 8.48 -7.79 -0.59
C HIS A 295 7.20 -8.10 0.19
N SER A 296 7.08 -7.64 1.44
CA SER A 296 5.85 -7.81 2.22
C SER A 296 4.71 -6.91 1.75
N CYS A 297 5.04 -5.84 1.06
CA CYS A 297 4.11 -4.80 0.57
C CYS A 297 3.53 -3.88 1.65
N HIS A 298 3.92 -3.96 2.93
CA HIS A 298 3.37 -3.06 3.94
C HIS A 298 3.79 -1.60 3.75
N ASN A 299 5.00 -1.35 3.29
CA ASN A 299 5.49 -0.05 2.84
C ASN A 299 6.52 -0.24 1.74
N LEU A 300 7.03 0.81 1.13
CA LEU A 300 8.04 0.77 0.07
C LEU A 300 9.00 1.95 0.19
N SER A 301 10.15 1.87 -0.51
CA SER A 301 11.11 2.96 -0.51
C SER A 301 10.53 4.23 -1.14
N ALA A 302 11.00 5.40 -0.71
CA ALA A 302 10.63 6.67 -1.34
C ALA A 302 10.95 6.71 -2.86
N LYS A 303 11.92 5.92 -3.32
CA LYS A 303 12.22 5.78 -4.74
C LYS A 303 11.13 4.98 -5.45
N ASP A 304 10.76 3.81 -4.93
CA ASP A 304 9.74 2.94 -5.56
C ASP A 304 8.38 3.62 -5.59
N PHE A 305 8.05 4.39 -4.54
CA PHE A 305 6.85 5.22 -4.50
C PHE A 305 6.84 6.27 -5.63
N ARG A 306 7.94 7.00 -5.82
CA ARG A 306 8.05 7.96 -6.91
C ARG A 306 8.04 7.31 -8.29
N ASP A 307 8.58 6.11 -8.41
CA ASP A 307 8.59 5.33 -9.64
C ASP A 307 7.20 4.71 -9.96
N GLY A 308 6.23 4.90 -9.07
CA GLY A 308 4.85 4.43 -9.27
C GLY A 308 4.69 2.91 -9.15
N LYS A 309 5.50 2.25 -8.33
CA LYS A 309 5.30 0.82 -8.04
C LYS A 309 3.92 0.59 -7.46
N THR A 310 3.26 -0.47 -7.89
CA THR A 310 1.94 -0.89 -7.39
C THR A 310 2.04 -2.17 -6.58
N TYR A 311 1.03 -2.45 -5.75
CA TYR A 311 0.91 -3.71 -5.02
C TYR A 311 1.02 -4.91 -5.98
N VAL A 312 0.24 -4.91 -7.06
CA VAL A 312 0.26 -5.97 -8.07
C VAL A 312 1.66 -6.16 -8.65
N GLY A 313 2.35 -5.07 -9.00
CA GLY A 313 3.70 -5.13 -9.57
C GLY A 313 4.75 -5.68 -8.60
N LEU A 314 4.62 -5.36 -7.30
CA LEU A 314 5.49 -5.91 -6.26
C LEU A 314 5.25 -7.41 -6.06
N MET A 315 3.99 -7.84 -5.99
CA MET A 315 3.65 -9.26 -5.86
C MET A 315 4.04 -10.07 -7.10
N GLN A 316 3.93 -9.53 -8.31
CA GLN A 316 4.47 -10.15 -9.51
C GLN A 316 5.98 -10.38 -9.42
N SER A 317 6.72 -9.40 -8.88
CA SER A 317 8.16 -9.53 -8.66
C SER A 317 8.48 -10.60 -7.61
N ASN A 318 7.68 -10.71 -6.54
CA ASN A 318 7.80 -11.77 -5.55
C ASN A 318 7.63 -13.15 -6.18
N LEU A 319 6.58 -13.35 -6.98
CA LEU A 319 6.33 -14.63 -7.65
C LEU A 319 7.41 -14.97 -8.68
N GLN A 320 8.02 -13.96 -9.33
CA GLN A 320 9.17 -14.16 -10.19
C GLN A 320 10.39 -14.67 -9.40
N ASN A 321 10.70 -14.04 -8.27
CA ASN A 321 11.80 -14.45 -7.40
C ASN A 321 11.56 -15.84 -6.77
N LEU A 322 10.30 -16.15 -6.49
CA LEU A 322 9.90 -17.48 -6.02
C LEU A 322 10.12 -18.55 -7.10
N ARG A 323 9.79 -18.27 -8.38
CA ARG A 323 10.11 -19.19 -9.48
C ARG A 323 11.60 -19.46 -9.58
N GLU A 324 12.44 -18.44 -9.40
CA GLU A 324 13.90 -18.60 -9.40
C GLU A 324 14.35 -19.51 -8.25
N ALA A 325 13.77 -19.36 -7.06
CA ALA A 325 14.10 -20.19 -5.91
C ALA A 325 13.68 -21.67 -6.08
N LEU A 326 12.67 -21.94 -6.89
CA LEU A 326 12.13 -23.28 -7.13
C LEU A 326 12.74 -24.00 -8.34
N SER A 327 13.60 -23.29 -9.11
CA SER A 327 14.22 -23.80 -10.35
C SER A 327 15.47 -24.73 -10.07
#